data_fa45121abe59d4d502e636c17b124137
#
_entry.id   fa45121abe59d4d502e636c17b124137
#
_cell.length_a   1.000
_cell.length_b   1.000
_cell.length_c   1.000
_cell.angle_alpha   90.00
_cell.angle_beta   90.00
_cell.angle_gamma   90.00
#
_symmetry.space_group_name_H-M   'P 1'
#
loop_
_entity.id
_entity.type
_entity.pdbx_description
1 polymer ?
#
loop_
_entity_poly.entity_id
_entity_poly.type
_entity_poly.pdbx_seq_one_letter_code
_entity_poly.pdbx_strand_id
1 'polypeptide(L)'
;MREKKRLENVLATDADLIRRGDDISAYFELAREGENVDAELRREIDALRQLVDRLETESLLSGENDARNAIVTIHPGAGGTESQDWAEMLLRMYLRWAERQGFQTVLYDYQPGEEAGIKSATFAVSGEYAFGLLTGEIGVHRLVRISPFDQAKRRHTSFASVYVSPEIDDSIEIIIKPEELRVDTYRSSGKGGQHVNTTDSAVRITHLPTGLVASCQNERSQHKNRERAMSMLRSKLYEHELEKKRAATKKIEDSKLDIDFGSQIRSYVLQPYRMIKDHRTKLEVGDVDRVIDGDLQPFISAYLRMRRGEKQ
;
A
#
# COMPACT_ATOMS: atom_id res chain seq x y z
N MET A 1 7.26 -19.10 -3.15
CA MET A 1 8.56 -18.39 -3.07
C MET A 1 8.54 -17.21 -2.08
N ARG A 2 7.52 -16.33 -2.08
CA ARG A 2 7.44 -15.17 -1.16
C ARG A 2 7.45 -15.56 0.32
N GLU A 3 6.68 -16.58 0.71
CA GLU A 3 6.59 -17.04 2.11
C GLU A 3 7.91 -17.63 2.64
N LYS A 4 8.62 -18.42 1.81
CA LYS A 4 9.94 -18.95 2.15
C LYS A 4 10.93 -17.80 2.42
N LYS A 5 10.99 -16.79 1.54
CA LYS A 5 11.87 -15.63 1.70
C LYS A 5 11.53 -14.83 2.96
N ARG A 6 10.23 -14.69 3.29
CA ARG A 6 9.77 -14.04 4.52
C ARG A 6 10.27 -14.77 5.77
N LEU A 7 10.13 -16.10 5.81
CA LEU A 7 10.62 -16.91 6.94
C LEU A 7 12.14 -16.85 7.06
N GLU A 8 12.86 -16.89 5.95
CA GLU A 8 14.33 -16.73 5.93
C GLU A 8 14.74 -15.36 6.47
N ASN A 9 14.03 -14.28 6.12
CA ASN A 9 14.29 -12.95 6.66
C ASN A 9 14.03 -12.88 8.17
N VAL A 10 12.95 -13.47 8.67
CA VAL A 10 12.66 -13.51 10.11
C VAL A 10 13.76 -14.21 10.88
N LEU A 11 14.22 -15.37 10.40
CA LEU A 11 15.32 -16.11 11.01
C LEU A 11 16.64 -15.34 10.99
N ALA A 12 16.94 -14.66 9.86
CA ALA A 12 18.15 -13.84 9.74
C ALA A 12 18.11 -12.64 10.71
N THR A 13 16.94 -12.02 10.88
CA THR A 13 16.73 -10.90 11.79
C THR A 13 16.88 -11.32 13.24
N ASP A 14 16.33 -12.48 13.62
CA ASP A 14 16.49 -13.05 14.98
C ASP A 14 17.95 -13.33 15.29
N ALA A 15 18.68 -13.95 14.34
CA ALA A 15 20.12 -14.21 14.47
C ALA A 15 20.93 -12.89 14.60
N ASP A 16 20.57 -11.83 13.86
CA ASP A 16 21.24 -10.52 13.96
C ASP A 16 20.98 -9.84 15.29
N LEU A 17 19.76 -9.95 15.86
CA LEU A 17 19.43 -9.45 17.19
C LEU A 17 20.30 -10.12 18.28
N ILE A 18 20.38 -11.45 18.26
CA ILE A 18 21.18 -12.21 19.21
C ILE A 18 22.65 -11.81 19.09
N ARG A 19 23.21 -11.83 17.88
CA ARG A 19 24.60 -11.45 17.63
C ARG A 19 24.94 -10.07 18.14
N ARG A 20 24.10 -9.04 17.88
CA ARG A 20 24.32 -7.67 18.35
C ARG A 20 24.24 -7.57 19.87
N GLY A 21 23.34 -8.34 20.53
CA GLY A 21 23.27 -8.44 21.97
C GLY A 21 24.57 -8.98 22.57
N ASP A 22 25.13 -10.05 21.96
CA ASP A 22 26.39 -10.66 22.37
C ASP A 22 27.59 -9.71 22.14
N ASP A 23 27.63 -9.04 20.98
CA ASP A 23 28.68 -8.05 20.65
C ASP A 23 28.68 -6.89 21.66
N ILE A 24 27.49 -6.34 22.02
CA ILE A 24 27.35 -5.28 23.03
C ILE A 24 27.85 -5.77 24.40
N SER A 25 27.50 -7.01 24.79
CA SER A 25 27.96 -7.61 26.05
C SER A 25 29.48 -7.75 26.09
N ALA A 26 30.07 -8.19 24.98
CA ALA A 26 31.53 -8.30 24.84
C ALA A 26 32.22 -6.93 24.91
N TYR A 27 31.68 -5.90 24.27
CA TYR A 27 32.21 -4.53 24.39
C TYR A 27 32.13 -3.96 25.81
N PHE A 28 31.07 -4.30 26.58
CA PHE A 28 30.96 -3.91 27.98
C PHE A 28 32.04 -4.58 28.85
N GLU A 29 32.38 -5.83 28.57
CA GLU A 29 33.45 -6.54 29.28
C GLU A 29 34.82 -5.92 28.99
N LEU A 30 35.13 -5.66 27.72
CA LEU A 30 36.34 -4.97 27.28
C LEU A 30 36.49 -3.59 27.91
N ALA A 31 35.42 -2.82 27.97
CA ALA A 31 35.41 -1.50 28.65
C ALA A 31 35.70 -1.62 30.16
N ARG A 32 35.23 -2.68 30.82
CA ARG A 32 35.55 -2.95 32.23
C ARG A 32 37.03 -3.32 32.45
N GLU A 33 37.66 -3.94 31.46
CA GLU A 33 39.07 -4.25 31.45
C GLU A 33 39.97 -3.05 31.17
N GLY A 34 39.36 -1.90 30.82
CA GLY A 34 40.05 -0.64 30.55
C GLY A 34 40.37 -0.38 29.09
N GLU A 35 39.83 -1.17 28.17
CA GLU A 35 39.96 -0.95 26.73
C GLU A 35 39.07 0.22 26.30
N ASN A 36 39.57 1.03 25.36
CA ASN A 36 38.83 2.16 24.82
C ASN A 36 37.93 1.72 23.64
N VAL A 37 36.75 1.22 23.96
CA VAL A 37 35.74 0.71 22.98
C VAL A 37 34.45 1.51 22.99
N ASP A 38 34.46 2.72 23.54
CA ASP A 38 33.27 3.55 23.69
C ASP A 38 32.58 3.89 22.35
N ALA A 39 33.35 4.11 21.30
CA ALA A 39 32.84 4.45 19.98
C ALA A 39 32.14 3.24 19.32
N GLU A 40 32.75 2.07 19.42
CA GLU A 40 32.21 0.80 18.91
C GLU A 40 30.95 0.42 19.67
N LEU A 41 30.96 0.49 20.98
CA LEU A 41 29.82 0.21 21.86
C LEU A 41 28.66 1.12 21.53
N ARG A 42 28.85 2.42 21.39
CA ARG A 42 27.80 3.37 21.02
C ARG A 42 27.20 3.03 19.64
N ARG A 43 28.05 2.71 18.65
CA ARG A 43 27.60 2.33 17.31
C ARG A 43 26.71 1.09 17.33
N GLU A 44 27.10 0.04 18.07
CA GLU A 44 26.32 -1.18 18.18
C GLU A 44 25.00 -0.96 18.94
N ILE A 45 25.00 -0.16 20.02
CA ILE A 45 23.78 0.21 20.74
C ILE A 45 22.81 0.97 19.81
N ASP A 46 23.31 1.95 19.04
CA ASP A 46 22.47 2.73 18.13
C ASP A 46 21.92 1.84 17.01
N ALA A 47 22.73 0.92 16.48
CA ALA A 47 22.31 -0.02 15.46
C ALA A 47 21.25 -1.02 15.99
N LEU A 48 21.44 -1.55 17.22
CA LEU A 48 20.45 -2.41 17.86
C LEU A 48 19.15 -1.66 18.11
N ARG A 49 19.21 -0.42 18.61
CA ARG A 49 18.02 0.42 18.83
C ARG A 49 17.24 0.62 17.54
N GLN A 50 17.90 0.97 16.42
CA GLN A 50 17.25 1.13 15.12
C GLN A 50 16.59 -0.17 14.66
N LEU A 51 17.25 -1.32 14.86
CA LEU A 51 16.69 -2.61 14.50
C LEU A 51 15.43 -2.93 15.31
N VAL A 52 15.47 -2.71 16.64
CA VAL A 52 14.33 -2.93 17.54
C VAL A 52 13.16 -2.01 17.17
N ASP A 53 13.40 -0.70 16.97
CA ASP A 53 12.37 0.26 16.58
C ASP A 53 11.69 -0.13 15.25
N ARG A 54 12.46 -0.67 14.29
CA ARG A 54 11.92 -1.19 13.03
C ARG A 54 11.03 -2.41 13.28
N LEU A 55 11.50 -3.40 14.02
CA LEU A 55 10.74 -4.62 14.32
C LEU A 55 9.49 -4.35 15.14
N GLU A 56 9.55 -3.41 16.08
CA GLU A 56 8.39 -2.93 16.80
C GLU A 56 7.35 -2.36 15.83
N THR A 57 7.79 -1.52 14.89
CA THR A 57 6.93 -0.94 13.85
C THR A 57 6.32 -2.03 12.96
N GLU A 58 7.13 -2.99 12.49
CA GLU A 58 6.65 -4.12 11.68
C GLU A 58 5.63 -4.99 12.45
N SER A 59 5.82 -5.18 13.76
CA SER A 59 4.88 -5.94 14.61
C SER A 59 3.50 -5.29 14.74
N LEU A 60 3.39 -3.99 14.48
CA LEU A 60 2.14 -3.24 14.47
C LEU A 60 1.36 -3.42 13.16
N LEU A 61 2.02 -3.92 12.10
CA LEU A 61 1.48 -4.11 10.76
C LEU A 61 0.84 -5.49 10.63
N SER A 62 -0.43 -5.61 11.01
CA SER A 62 -1.19 -6.87 11.03
C SER A 62 -2.41 -6.86 10.11
N GLY A 63 -2.59 -5.82 9.30
CA GLY A 63 -3.68 -5.73 8.33
C GLY A 63 -3.44 -6.62 7.11
N GLU A 64 -4.51 -7.14 6.51
CA GLU A 64 -4.47 -8.05 5.35
C GLU A 64 -3.64 -7.50 4.18
N ASN A 65 -3.66 -6.18 3.98
CA ASN A 65 -2.96 -5.51 2.90
C ASN A 65 -1.65 -4.84 3.33
N ASP A 66 -1.33 -4.80 4.63
CA ASP A 66 -0.19 -4.03 5.15
C ASP A 66 1.15 -4.44 4.52
N ALA A 67 1.32 -5.74 4.19
CA ALA A 67 2.54 -6.26 3.56
C ALA A 67 2.69 -5.96 2.06
N ARG A 68 1.72 -5.27 1.44
CA ARG A 68 1.73 -4.97 0.00
C ARG A 68 2.56 -3.75 -0.33
N ASN A 69 2.89 -3.61 -1.61
CA ASN A 69 3.37 -2.36 -2.18
C ASN A 69 2.29 -1.29 -2.10
N ALA A 70 2.68 -0.03 -2.15
CA ALA A 70 1.77 1.11 -2.10
C ALA A 70 1.74 1.87 -3.43
N ILE A 71 0.55 2.37 -3.79
CA ILE A 71 0.38 3.39 -4.81
C ILE A 71 -0.04 4.67 -4.08
N VAL A 72 0.76 5.71 -4.24
CA VAL A 72 0.55 7.02 -3.60
C VAL A 72 0.10 8.02 -4.65
N THR A 73 -0.99 8.72 -4.37
CA THR A 73 -1.51 9.80 -5.22
C THR A 73 -1.59 11.09 -4.42
N ILE A 74 -1.06 12.17 -4.99
CA ILE A 74 -1.02 13.49 -4.36
C ILE A 74 -1.77 14.48 -5.24
N HIS A 75 -2.70 15.23 -4.61
CA HIS A 75 -3.43 16.30 -5.27
C HIS A 75 -3.30 17.60 -4.47
N PRO A 76 -3.09 18.76 -5.13
CA PRO A 76 -3.22 20.05 -4.48
C PRO A 76 -4.67 20.27 -4.04
N GLY A 77 -4.83 20.92 -2.88
CA GLY A 77 -6.12 21.41 -2.41
C GLY A 77 -6.40 22.84 -2.83
N ALA A 78 -7.26 23.53 -2.10
CA ALA A 78 -7.48 24.95 -2.31
C ALA A 78 -6.21 25.78 -2.05
N GLY A 79 -5.89 26.73 -2.95
CA GLY A 79 -4.73 27.62 -2.81
C GLY A 79 -3.98 27.95 -4.09
N GLY A 80 -4.46 27.51 -5.26
CA GLY A 80 -3.83 27.82 -6.55
C GLY A 80 -2.36 27.35 -6.63
N THR A 81 -1.47 28.21 -7.15
CA THR A 81 -0.02 27.94 -7.31
C THR A 81 0.65 27.49 -6.00
N GLU A 82 0.27 28.07 -4.85
CA GLU A 82 0.80 27.68 -3.54
C GLU A 82 0.50 26.23 -3.18
N SER A 83 -0.70 25.76 -3.46
CA SER A 83 -1.09 24.36 -3.17
C SER A 83 -0.43 23.37 -4.14
N GLN A 84 -0.18 23.79 -5.39
CA GLN A 84 0.56 23.01 -6.38
C GLN A 84 2.02 22.84 -5.99
N ASP A 85 2.67 23.90 -5.50
CA ASP A 85 4.03 23.85 -4.98
C ASP A 85 4.12 23.00 -3.71
N TRP A 86 3.13 23.12 -2.81
CA TRP A 86 3.06 22.26 -1.63
C TRP A 86 2.92 20.77 -1.99
N ALA A 87 2.09 20.45 -2.97
CA ALA A 87 1.94 19.08 -3.45
C ALA A 87 3.26 18.51 -4.02
N GLU A 88 4.05 19.31 -4.72
CA GLU A 88 5.38 18.93 -5.20
C GLU A 88 6.39 18.73 -4.06
N MET A 89 6.34 19.59 -3.05
CA MET A 89 7.16 19.41 -1.83
C MET A 89 6.82 18.07 -1.13
N LEU A 90 5.55 17.71 -1.02
CA LEU A 90 5.12 16.43 -0.46
C LEU A 90 5.61 15.25 -1.32
N LEU A 91 5.48 15.35 -2.64
CA LEU A 91 6.02 14.32 -3.55
C LEU A 91 7.51 14.07 -3.27
N ARG A 92 8.31 15.13 -3.24
CA ARG A 92 9.74 15.05 -2.94
C ARG A 92 10.00 14.43 -1.56
N MET A 93 9.24 14.82 -0.55
CA MET A 93 9.35 14.30 0.82
C MET A 93 9.11 12.78 0.85
N TYR A 94 8.07 12.27 0.19
CA TYR A 94 7.78 10.83 0.15
C TYR A 94 8.78 10.04 -0.68
N LEU A 95 9.25 10.58 -1.80
CA LEU A 95 10.30 9.92 -2.59
C LEU A 95 11.60 9.78 -1.78
N ARG A 96 12.01 10.81 -1.04
CA ARG A 96 13.17 10.75 -0.16
C ARG A 96 12.98 9.81 1.02
N TRP A 97 11.77 9.76 1.60
CA TRP A 97 11.44 8.78 2.62
C TRP A 97 11.59 7.36 2.07
N ALA A 98 11.05 7.08 0.90
CA ALA A 98 11.16 5.77 0.27
C ALA A 98 12.62 5.37 0.00
N GLU A 99 13.43 6.31 -0.49
CA GLU A 99 14.87 6.11 -0.70
C GLU A 99 15.59 5.75 0.61
N ARG A 100 15.32 6.48 1.69
CA ARG A 100 15.89 6.22 3.04
C ARG A 100 15.49 4.87 3.60
N GLN A 101 14.29 4.38 3.28
CA GLN A 101 13.82 3.05 3.66
C GLN A 101 14.34 1.94 2.73
N GLY A 102 15.08 2.28 1.67
CA GLY A 102 15.55 1.33 0.66
C GLY A 102 14.44 0.79 -0.25
N PHE A 103 13.31 1.48 -0.35
CA PHE A 103 12.20 1.13 -1.23
C PHE A 103 12.47 1.60 -2.65
N GLN A 104 11.97 0.83 -3.62
CA GLN A 104 11.97 1.24 -5.02
C GLN A 104 10.74 2.10 -5.31
N THR A 105 10.93 3.16 -6.08
CA THR A 105 9.84 4.04 -6.49
C THR A 105 9.74 4.12 -8.01
N VAL A 106 8.50 4.10 -8.53
CA VAL A 106 8.21 4.27 -9.97
C VAL A 106 7.13 5.32 -10.12
N LEU A 107 7.43 6.38 -10.83
CA LEU A 107 6.47 7.44 -11.13
C LEU A 107 5.54 6.98 -12.26
N TYR A 108 4.22 6.90 -12.00
CA TYR A 108 3.21 6.48 -12.97
C TYR A 108 2.60 7.65 -13.70
N ASP A 109 2.31 8.73 -12.99
CA ASP A 109 1.74 9.95 -13.57
C ASP A 109 2.36 11.18 -12.89
N TYR A 110 2.60 12.21 -13.66
CA TYR A 110 3.11 13.49 -13.19
C TYR A 110 2.54 14.61 -14.06
N GLN A 111 1.67 15.41 -13.49
CA GLN A 111 1.06 16.53 -14.16
C GLN A 111 1.62 17.84 -13.59
N PRO A 112 2.47 18.55 -14.31
CA PRO A 112 3.05 19.80 -13.83
C PRO A 112 1.99 20.88 -13.67
N GLY A 113 2.22 21.78 -12.73
CA GLY A 113 1.47 23.02 -12.58
C GLY A 113 1.73 23.98 -13.75
N GLU A 114 0.91 25.01 -13.87
CA GLU A 114 1.09 26.01 -14.96
C GLU A 114 2.24 26.96 -14.65
N GLU A 115 2.40 27.39 -13.41
CA GLU A 115 3.44 28.33 -12.98
C GLU A 115 4.49 27.65 -12.09
N ALA A 116 4.05 26.78 -11.18
CA ALA A 116 4.91 26.03 -10.27
C ALA A 116 4.20 24.79 -9.73
N GLY A 117 4.97 23.84 -9.20
CA GLY A 117 4.44 22.65 -8.54
C GLY A 117 3.76 21.67 -9.46
N ILE A 118 2.83 20.90 -8.93
CA ILE A 118 2.10 19.82 -9.65
C ILE A 118 0.59 19.95 -9.51
N LYS A 119 -0.13 19.56 -10.56
CA LYS A 119 -1.60 19.38 -10.54
C LYS A 119 -1.99 18.00 -10.00
N SER A 120 -1.16 17.00 -10.21
CA SER A 120 -1.26 15.67 -9.60
C SER A 120 0.04 14.92 -9.78
N ALA A 121 0.29 13.96 -8.87
CA ALA A 121 1.31 12.95 -9.08
C ALA A 121 0.83 11.61 -8.52
N THR A 122 1.14 10.52 -9.24
CA THR A 122 0.90 9.15 -8.81
C THR A 122 2.17 8.34 -8.97
N PHE A 123 2.60 7.67 -7.91
CA PHE A 123 3.80 6.83 -7.93
C PHE A 123 3.62 5.57 -7.09
N ALA A 124 4.30 4.51 -7.49
CA ALA A 124 4.38 3.28 -6.72
C ALA A 124 5.57 3.30 -5.78
N VAL A 125 5.39 2.71 -4.61
CA VAL A 125 6.44 2.42 -3.62
C VAL A 125 6.47 0.92 -3.41
N SER A 126 7.53 0.27 -3.86
CA SER A 126 7.70 -1.18 -3.80
C SER A 126 8.67 -1.57 -2.69
N GLY A 127 8.17 -2.34 -1.74
CA GLY A 127 8.93 -2.82 -0.59
C GLY A 127 8.04 -3.51 0.43
N GLU A 128 8.65 -4.23 1.33
CA GLU A 128 7.93 -4.96 2.37
C GLU A 128 7.23 -3.98 3.32
N TYR A 129 5.92 -4.15 3.52
CA TYR A 129 5.05 -3.28 4.32
C TYR A 129 4.91 -1.82 3.83
N ALA A 130 5.25 -1.51 2.58
CA ALA A 130 5.18 -0.15 2.06
C ALA A 130 3.77 0.47 2.22
N PHE A 131 2.72 -0.30 1.91
CA PHE A 131 1.34 0.17 2.10
C PHE A 131 0.99 0.39 3.57
N GLY A 132 1.31 -0.57 4.44
CA GLY A 132 1.00 -0.48 5.87
C GLY A 132 1.65 0.72 6.53
N LEU A 133 2.91 1.01 6.20
CA LEU A 133 3.66 2.17 6.68
C LEU A 133 3.04 3.50 6.21
N LEU A 134 2.66 3.57 4.93
CA LEU A 134 2.10 4.79 4.34
C LEU A 134 0.61 5.01 4.62
N THR A 135 -0.10 4.02 5.16
CA THR A 135 -1.54 4.16 5.52
C THR A 135 -1.79 5.35 6.45
N GLY A 136 -0.84 5.63 7.34
CA GLY A 136 -0.90 6.78 8.24
C GLY A 136 -0.76 8.14 7.58
N GLU A 137 -0.36 8.19 6.32
CA GLU A 137 -0.18 9.44 5.57
C GLU A 137 -1.43 9.84 4.75
N ILE A 138 -2.47 8.99 4.76
CA ILE A 138 -3.73 9.29 4.07
C ILE A 138 -4.45 10.44 4.74
N GLY A 139 -4.70 11.52 4.00
CA GLY A 139 -5.47 12.68 4.46
C GLY A 139 -4.96 14.00 3.94
N VAL A 140 -5.37 15.09 4.59
CA VAL A 140 -5.02 16.45 4.19
C VAL A 140 -3.83 16.96 4.99
N HIS A 141 -2.82 17.43 4.28
CA HIS A 141 -1.61 18.04 4.81
C HIS A 141 -1.65 19.56 4.63
N ARG A 142 -1.49 20.28 5.71
CA ARG A 142 -1.55 21.73 5.76
C ARG A 142 -0.15 22.34 5.84
N LEU A 143 0.19 23.25 4.94
CA LEU A 143 1.40 24.06 5.00
C LEU A 143 1.07 25.50 5.41
N VAL A 144 1.86 26.08 6.31
CA VAL A 144 1.83 27.48 6.69
C VAL A 144 3.23 28.06 6.52
N ARG A 145 3.40 28.95 5.54
CA ARG A 145 4.68 29.60 5.26
C ARG A 145 4.50 31.01 4.70
N ILE A 146 5.58 31.78 4.66
CA ILE A 146 5.64 33.00 3.83
C ILE A 146 5.67 32.56 2.37
N SER A 147 4.77 33.11 1.55
CA SER A 147 4.66 32.78 0.14
C SER A 147 5.89 33.21 -0.65
N PRO A 148 6.53 32.34 -1.44
CA PRO A 148 7.55 32.71 -2.40
C PRO A 148 6.94 33.38 -3.66
N PHE A 149 5.64 33.23 -3.89
CA PHE A 149 4.92 33.75 -5.07
C PHE A 149 4.23 35.10 -4.79
N ASP A 150 4.05 35.48 -3.52
CA ASP A 150 3.45 36.75 -3.13
C ASP A 150 4.51 37.84 -3.00
N GLN A 151 4.45 38.88 -3.84
CA GLN A 151 5.34 40.02 -3.78
C GLN A 151 5.34 40.74 -2.42
N ALA A 152 4.19 40.73 -1.73
CA ALA A 152 4.04 41.28 -0.39
C ALA A 152 4.57 40.39 0.74
N LYS A 153 5.12 39.20 0.41
CA LYS A 153 5.69 38.24 1.36
C LYS A 153 4.76 37.91 2.52
N ARG A 154 3.45 37.82 2.25
CA ARG A 154 2.46 37.47 3.27
C ARG A 154 2.52 35.98 3.60
N ARG A 155 2.05 35.66 4.78
CA ARG A 155 1.90 34.28 5.23
C ARG A 155 0.65 33.65 4.62
N HIS A 156 0.83 32.54 3.90
CA HIS A 156 -0.22 31.78 3.27
C HIS A 156 -0.40 30.41 3.93
N THR A 157 -1.60 29.86 3.78
CA THR A 157 -1.94 28.49 4.18
C THR A 157 -2.35 27.74 2.94
N SER A 158 -1.70 26.60 2.69
CA SER A 158 -1.95 25.75 1.54
C SER A 158 -2.29 24.33 1.99
N PHE A 159 -3.09 23.65 1.22
CA PHE A 159 -3.52 22.28 1.50
C PHE A 159 -3.16 21.38 0.33
N ALA A 160 -2.81 20.15 0.64
CA ALA A 160 -2.67 19.08 -0.34
C ALA A 160 -3.16 17.78 0.28
N SER A 161 -3.78 16.93 -0.52
CA SER A 161 -4.25 15.61 -0.09
C SER A 161 -3.30 14.52 -0.56
N VAL A 162 -3.08 13.56 0.32
CA VAL A 162 -2.34 12.34 0.03
C VAL A 162 -3.30 11.17 0.16
N TYR A 163 -3.31 10.33 -0.84
CA TYR A 163 -4.07 9.10 -0.86
C TYR A 163 -3.12 7.92 -1.10
N VAL A 164 -3.30 6.84 -0.36
CA VAL A 164 -2.49 5.64 -0.49
C VAL A 164 -3.41 4.44 -0.68
N SER A 165 -3.15 3.65 -1.71
CA SER A 165 -3.83 2.39 -1.96
C SER A 165 -2.84 1.23 -2.05
N PRO A 166 -3.24 0.01 -1.67
CA PRO A 166 -2.39 -1.15 -1.88
C PRO A 166 -2.28 -1.45 -3.38
N GLU A 167 -1.09 -1.82 -3.84
CA GLU A 167 -0.92 -2.37 -5.17
C GLU A 167 -1.57 -3.75 -5.21
N ILE A 168 -2.62 -3.89 -6.01
CA ILE A 168 -3.33 -5.14 -6.20
C ILE A 168 -2.72 -5.83 -7.41
N ASP A 169 -2.23 -7.06 -7.22
CA ASP A 169 -1.75 -7.91 -8.31
C ASP A 169 -2.94 -8.19 -9.26
N ASP A 170 -2.84 -7.76 -10.51
CA ASP A 170 -3.91 -7.93 -11.51
C ASP A 170 -4.06 -9.38 -12.01
N SER A 171 -3.17 -10.27 -11.61
CA SER A 171 -3.25 -11.68 -11.94
C SER A 171 -4.38 -12.35 -11.16
N ILE A 172 -5.58 -12.37 -11.75
CA ILE A 172 -6.68 -13.22 -11.27
C ILE A 172 -6.38 -14.64 -11.78
N GLU A 173 -5.72 -15.44 -10.94
CA GLU A 173 -5.55 -16.87 -11.23
C GLU A 173 -6.81 -17.61 -10.80
N ILE A 174 -7.56 -18.12 -11.78
CA ILE A 174 -8.79 -18.90 -11.50
C ILE A 174 -8.40 -20.35 -11.37
N ILE A 175 -8.27 -20.82 -10.15
CA ILE A 175 -8.08 -22.23 -9.81
C ILE A 175 -9.48 -22.86 -9.62
N ILE A 176 -9.87 -23.75 -10.53
CA ILE A 176 -11.14 -24.49 -10.46
C ILE A 176 -10.83 -25.92 -10.03
N LYS A 177 -11.30 -26.31 -8.86
CA LYS A 177 -11.18 -27.69 -8.38
C LYS A 177 -12.29 -28.56 -8.99
N PRO A 178 -12.01 -29.79 -9.41
CA PRO A 178 -13.00 -30.67 -10.00
C PRO A 178 -14.20 -30.94 -9.06
N GLU A 179 -13.99 -30.98 -7.76
CA GLU A 179 -15.00 -31.17 -6.71
C GLU A 179 -15.98 -29.99 -6.55
N GLU A 180 -15.61 -28.83 -7.03
CA GLU A 180 -16.42 -27.62 -7.01
C GLU A 180 -17.33 -27.49 -8.24
N LEU A 181 -17.28 -28.49 -9.15
CA LEU A 181 -18.03 -28.49 -10.38
C LEU A 181 -19.11 -29.57 -10.37
N ARG A 182 -20.34 -29.18 -10.71
CA ARG A 182 -21.37 -30.08 -11.11
C ARG A 182 -21.52 -30.05 -12.64
N VAL A 183 -21.36 -31.23 -13.27
CA VAL A 183 -21.46 -31.38 -14.73
C VAL A 183 -22.73 -32.19 -15.03
N ASP A 184 -23.67 -31.54 -15.70
CA ASP A 184 -24.92 -32.16 -16.16
C ASP A 184 -24.88 -32.27 -17.69
N THR A 185 -25.25 -33.45 -18.20
CA THR A 185 -25.45 -33.68 -19.64
C THR A 185 -26.93 -33.74 -19.98
N TYR A 186 -27.31 -33.14 -21.09
CA TYR A 186 -28.69 -33.11 -21.52
C TYR A 186 -28.81 -33.14 -23.04
N ARG A 187 -30.04 -33.42 -23.54
CA ARG A 187 -30.33 -33.45 -24.98
C ARG A 187 -30.38 -32.03 -25.50
N SER A 188 -29.64 -31.76 -26.57
CA SER A 188 -29.69 -30.46 -27.26
C SER A 188 -31.07 -30.25 -27.87
N SER A 189 -31.71 -29.11 -27.58
CA SER A 189 -32.95 -28.69 -28.22
C SER A 189 -32.63 -27.71 -29.38
N GLY A 190 -32.86 -28.12 -30.63
CA GLY A 190 -32.63 -27.26 -31.81
C GLY A 190 -33.29 -27.78 -33.08
N LYS A 191 -33.53 -26.94 -34.07
CA LYS A 191 -34.00 -27.33 -35.44
C LYS A 191 -32.87 -28.07 -36.16
N GLY A 192 -32.70 -29.36 -35.87
CA GLY A 192 -31.71 -30.22 -36.51
C GLY A 192 -32.28 -31.63 -36.71
N GLY A 193 -31.77 -32.38 -37.69
CA GLY A 193 -32.26 -33.70 -38.07
C GLY A 193 -32.17 -34.77 -36.97
N GLN A 194 -32.65 -36.01 -37.29
CA GLN A 194 -32.84 -37.14 -36.39
C GLN A 194 -31.67 -37.44 -35.38
N HIS A 195 -30.42 -37.04 -35.70
CA HIS A 195 -29.25 -37.28 -34.89
C HIS A 195 -29.08 -36.27 -33.71
N VAL A 196 -29.69 -35.09 -33.79
CA VAL A 196 -29.58 -34.03 -32.71
C VAL A 196 -30.48 -34.39 -31.53
N ASN A 197 -31.55 -35.15 -31.77
CA ASN A 197 -32.56 -35.49 -30.75
C ASN A 197 -32.29 -36.82 -30.03
N THR A 198 -31.24 -37.57 -30.40
CA THR A 198 -30.98 -38.91 -29.86
C THR A 198 -29.75 -39.00 -28.95
N THR A 199 -28.86 -38.01 -28.96
CA THR A 199 -27.63 -38.07 -28.17
C THR A 199 -27.56 -36.93 -27.13
N ASP A 200 -27.23 -37.25 -25.88
CA ASP A 200 -27.00 -36.28 -24.79
C ASP A 200 -25.64 -35.57 -24.96
N SER A 201 -25.52 -34.76 -26.03
CA SER A 201 -24.28 -34.08 -26.38
C SER A 201 -24.12 -32.70 -25.73
N ALA A 202 -25.21 -32.10 -25.25
CA ALA A 202 -25.17 -30.81 -24.57
C ALA A 202 -24.63 -30.97 -23.14
N VAL A 203 -23.77 -30.02 -22.72
CA VAL A 203 -23.12 -30.02 -21.42
C VAL A 203 -23.41 -28.72 -20.68
N ARG A 204 -23.79 -28.81 -19.42
CA ARG A 204 -23.93 -27.71 -18.48
C ARG A 204 -22.98 -27.94 -17.32
N ILE A 205 -22.18 -26.92 -17.02
CA ILE A 205 -21.24 -26.94 -15.87
C ILE A 205 -21.68 -25.86 -14.91
N THR A 206 -21.90 -26.22 -13.67
CA THR A 206 -22.25 -25.31 -12.58
C THR A 206 -21.08 -25.28 -11.59
N HIS A 207 -20.58 -24.10 -11.30
CA HIS A 207 -19.61 -23.90 -10.23
C HIS A 207 -20.35 -23.73 -8.90
N LEU A 208 -20.25 -24.71 -8.02
CA LEU A 208 -21.05 -24.80 -6.80
C LEU A 208 -20.84 -23.61 -5.83
N PRO A 209 -19.60 -23.12 -5.58
CA PRO A 209 -19.38 -22.03 -4.64
C PRO A 209 -19.98 -20.68 -5.09
N THR A 210 -19.97 -20.38 -6.41
CA THR A 210 -20.46 -19.09 -6.94
C THR A 210 -21.84 -19.18 -7.57
N GLY A 211 -22.36 -20.39 -7.84
CA GLY A 211 -23.60 -20.61 -8.55
C GLY A 211 -23.56 -20.27 -10.05
N LEU A 212 -22.41 -19.91 -10.59
CA LEU A 212 -22.26 -19.57 -12.01
C LEU A 212 -22.41 -20.80 -12.89
N VAL A 213 -23.16 -20.64 -13.98
CA VAL A 213 -23.48 -21.72 -14.91
C VAL A 213 -22.97 -21.37 -16.32
N ALA A 214 -22.34 -22.33 -16.97
CA ALA A 214 -22.01 -22.30 -18.38
C ALA A 214 -22.55 -23.54 -19.08
N SER A 215 -23.14 -23.36 -20.29
CA SER A 215 -23.65 -24.45 -21.09
C SER A 215 -23.22 -24.33 -22.53
N CYS A 216 -22.91 -25.46 -23.16
CA CYS A 216 -22.56 -25.54 -24.58
C CYS A 216 -23.26 -26.75 -25.23
N GLN A 217 -23.85 -26.52 -26.42
CA GLN A 217 -24.53 -27.53 -27.21
C GLN A 217 -24.21 -27.48 -28.70
N ASN A 218 -23.20 -26.68 -29.10
CA ASN A 218 -22.94 -26.32 -30.50
C ASN A 218 -22.21 -27.44 -31.29
N GLU A 219 -21.56 -28.36 -30.58
CA GLU A 219 -20.76 -29.40 -31.20
C GLU A 219 -21.48 -30.77 -31.07
N ARG A 220 -21.23 -31.67 -32.03
CA ARG A 220 -21.73 -33.03 -31.99
C ARG A 220 -21.02 -33.90 -30.92
N SER A 221 -19.84 -33.51 -30.49
CA SER A 221 -19.05 -34.21 -29.49
C SER A 221 -19.29 -33.62 -28.11
N GLN A 222 -19.74 -34.44 -27.18
CA GLN A 222 -19.91 -34.11 -25.75
C GLN A 222 -18.59 -33.59 -25.14
N HIS A 223 -17.47 -34.18 -25.52
CA HIS A 223 -16.14 -33.76 -25.01
C HIS A 223 -15.82 -32.33 -25.44
N LYS A 224 -16.04 -31.97 -26.70
CA LYS A 224 -15.82 -30.62 -27.18
C LYS A 224 -16.77 -29.59 -26.54
N ASN A 225 -18.04 -29.99 -26.32
CA ASN A 225 -18.98 -29.14 -25.60
C ASN A 225 -18.56 -28.91 -24.14
N ARG A 226 -17.98 -29.93 -23.47
CA ARG A 226 -17.43 -29.82 -22.12
C ARG A 226 -16.26 -28.89 -22.07
N GLU A 227 -15.31 -28.98 -23.00
CA GLU A 227 -14.16 -28.07 -23.07
C GLU A 227 -14.58 -26.60 -23.27
N ARG A 228 -15.54 -26.37 -24.20
CA ARG A 228 -16.08 -25.03 -24.44
C ARG A 228 -16.86 -24.49 -23.24
N ALA A 229 -17.72 -25.30 -22.62
CA ALA A 229 -18.44 -24.91 -21.41
C ALA A 229 -17.48 -24.57 -20.28
N MET A 230 -16.38 -25.32 -20.12
CA MET A 230 -15.32 -25.03 -19.15
C MET A 230 -14.61 -23.71 -19.45
N SER A 231 -14.29 -23.42 -20.71
CA SER A 231 -13.69 -22.15 -21.11
C SER A 231 -14.64 -20.97 -20.84
N MET A 232 -15.93 -21.12 -21.15
CA MET A 232 -16.95 -20.11 -20.85
C MET A 232 -17.13 -19.89 -19.34
N LEU A 233 -17.07 -20.97 -18.55
CA LEU A 233 -17.13 -20.86 -17.09
C LEU A 233 -15.92 -20.11 -16.51
N ARG A 234 -14.72 -20.39 -17.01
CA ARG A 234 -13.50 -19.64 -16.62
C ARG A 234 -13.64 -18.14 -16.89
N SER A 235 -14.17 -17.78 -18.08
CA SER A 235 -14.39 -16.36 -18.41
C SER A 235 -15.40 -15.71 -17.46
N LYS A 236 -16.50 -16.39 -17.13
CA LYS A 236 -17.50 -15.88 -16.17
C LYS A 236 -16.94 -15.73 -14.75
N LEU A 237 -16.13 -16.68 -14.29
CA LEU A 237 -15.46 -16.60 -13.01
C LEU A 237 -14.46 -15.46 -12.97
N TYR A 238 -13.72 -15.25 -14.05
CA TYR A 238 -12.81 -14.11 -14.19
C TYR A 238 -13.55 -12.77 -14.08
N GLU A 239 -14.64 -12.60 -14.82
CA GLU A 239 -15.47 -11.39 -14.74
C GLU A 239 -16.02 -11.17 -13.32
N HIS A 240 -16.51 -12.22 -12.67
CA HIS A 240 -17.04 -12.16 -11.31
C HIS A 240 -15.97 -11.75 -10.27
N GLU A 241 -14.75 -12.30 -10.36
CA GLU A 241 -13.65 -11.90 -9.49
C GLU A 241 -13.15 -10.48 -9.80
N LEU A 242 -13.18 -10.08 -11.08
CA LEU A 242 -12.86 -8.71 -11.49
C LEU A 242 -13.88 -7.70 -10.92
N GLU A 243 -15.17 -8.03 -10.94
CA GLU A 243 -16.23 -7.21 -10.34
C GLU A 243 -16.07 -7.08 -8.83
N LYS A 244 -15.76 -8.18 -8.13
CA LYS A 244 -15.46 -8.15 -6.69
C LYS A 244 -14.27 -7.24 -6.39
N LYS A 245 -13.18 -7.35 -7.16
CA LYS A 245 -12.02 -6.47 -7.02
C LYS A 245 -12.40 -5.02 -7.26
N ARG A 246 -13.16 -4.71 -8.32
CA ARG A 246 -13.64 -3.35 -8.62
C ARG A 246 -14.54 -2.81 -7.50
N ALA A 247 -15.43 -3.62 -6.94
CA ALA A 247 -16.28 -3.22 -5.83
C ALA A 247 -15.48 -2.93 -4.55
N ALA A 248 -14.44 -3.73 -4.28
CA ALA A 248 -13.52 -3.49 -3.17
C ALA A 248 -12.71 -2.18 -3.39
N THR A 249 -12.18 -1.97 -4.59
CA THR A 249 -11.46 -0.74 -4.94
C THR A 249 -12.39 0.48 -4.86
N LYS A 250 -13.63 0.36 -5.33
CA LYS A 250 -14.62 1.45 -5.25
C LYS A 250 -14.98 1.80 -3.81
N LYS A 251 -15.12 0.83 -2.91
CA LYS A 251 -15.31 1.11 -1.47
C LYS A 251 -14.13 1.87 -0.87
N ILE A 252 -12.91 1.58 -1.32
CA ILE A 252 -11.71 2.30 -0.91
C ILE A 252 -11.69 3.71 -1.52
N GLU A 253 -12.15 3.86 -2.76
CA GLU A 253 -12.28 5.17 -3.42
C GLU A 253 -13.38 6.04 -2.82
N ASP A 254 -14.52 5.47 -2.48
CA ASP A 254 -15.64 6.17 -1.84
C ASP A 254 -15.29 6.59 -0.38
N SER A 255 -14.29 5.97 0.24
CA SER A 255 -13.72 6.41 1.53
C SER A 255 -12.72 7.57 1.42
N LYS A 256 -12.48 8.10 0.20
CA LYS A 256 -11.71 9.34 0.02
C LYS A 256 -12.46 10.46 0.73
N LEU A 257 -11.92 10.87 1.88
CA LEU A 257 -12.41 12.03 2.61
C LEU A 257 -12.34 13.24 1.67
N ASP A 258 -13.44 13.98 1.55
CA ASP A 258 -13.43 15.26 0.87
C ASP A 258 -12.25 16.10 1.37
N ILE A 259 -11.57 16.79 0.45
CA ILE A 259 -10.45 17.68 0.77
C ILE A 259 -11.02 18.92 1.47
N ASP A 260 -11.53 18.73 2.69
CA ASP A 260 -12.12 19.78 3.49
C ASP A 260 -11.18 20.18 4.64
N PHE A 261 -11.33 21.42 5.11
CA PHE A 261 -10.56 22.00 6.21
C PHE A 261 -10.64 21.19 7.51
N GLY A 262 -11.69 20.37 7.69
CA GLY A 262 -11.91 19.52 8.86
C GLY A 262 -11.09 18.24 8.91
N SER A 263 -10.56 17.75 7.77
CA SER A 263 -9.90 16.44 7.64
C SER A 263 -8.36 16.50 7.68
N GLN A 264 -7.80 17.57 8.30
CA GLN A 264 -6.34 17.75 8.40
C GLN A 264 -5.71 16.72 9.33
N ILE A 265 -4.80 15.91 8.80
CA ILE A 265 -4.03 14.95 9.60
C ILE A 265 -2.76 15.58 10.20
N ARG A 266 -2.10 16.49 9.44
CA ARG A 266 -0.83 17.08 9.86
C ARG A 266 -0.68 18.51 9.37
N SER A 267 -0.12 19.38 10.24
CA SER A 267 0.21 20.77 9.92
C SER A 267 1.72 20.95 9.93
N TYR A 268 2.21 21.60 8.89
CA TYR A 268 3.61 21.97 8.70
C TYR A 268 3.70 23.51 8.78
N VAL A 269 4.27 24.04 9.85
CA VAL A 269 4.42 25.47 10.08
C VAL A 269 5.91 25.84 9.94
N LEU A 270 6.22 26.69 8.95
CA LEU A 270 7.56 27.19 8.72
C LEU A 270 7.77 28.58 9.33
N GLN A 271 6.72 29.39 9.41
CA GLN A 271 6.71 30.73 10.01
C GLN A 271 5.39 30.98 10.76
N PRO A 272 5.40 31.73 11.90
CA PRO A 272 6.53 32.46 12.51
C PRO A 272 7.44 31.57 13.37
N TYR A 273 7.03 30.34 13.65
CA TYR A 273 7.81 29.32 14.35
C TYR A 273 7.87 28.07 13.46
N ARG A 274 8.84 27.20 13.74
CA ARG A 274 9.04 25.99 12.94
C ARG A 274 8.56 24.79 13.73
N MET A 275 7.50 24.12 13.24
CA MET A 275 6.93 22.96 13.90
C MET A 275 6.06 22.13 12.93
N ILE A 276 6.15 20.85 13.05
CA ILE A 276 5.22 19.90 12.41
C ILE A 276 4.43 19.23 13.52
N LYS A 277 3.09 19.21 13.38
CA LYS A 277 2.17 18.61 14.36
C LYS A 277 1.23 17.66 13.66
N ASP A 278 1.20 16.41 14.09
CA ASP A 278 0.15 15.46 13.72
C ASP A 278 -1.04 15.62 14.68
N HIS A 279 -2.21 15.87 14.11
CA HIS A 279 -3.42 16.16 14.90
C HIS A 279 -4.04 14.93 15.54
N ARG A 280 -3.73 13.73 15.03
CA ARG A 280 -4.23 12.44 15.52
C ARG A 280 -3.41 11.97 16.73
N THR A 281 -2.11 11.87 16.56
CA THR A 281 -1.18 11.37 17.58
C THR A 281 -0.70 12.44 18.56
N LYS A 282 -0.96 13.72 18.26
CA LYS A 282 -0.46 14.90 19.00
C LYS A 282 1.06 15.04 19.00
N LEU A 283 1.77 14.24 18.19
CA LEU A 283 3.21 14.33 18.06
C LEU A 283 3.61 15.66 17.43
N GLU A 284 4.58 16.34 18.02
CA GLU A 284 5.16 17.60 17.56
C GLU A 284 6.66 17.43 17.31
N VAL A 285 7.16 17.91 16.17
CA VAL A 285 8.56 17.88 15.78
C VAL A 285 9.02 19.27 15.34
N GLY A 286 10.07 19.80 15.98
CA GLY A 286 10.61 21.13 15.68
C GLY A 286 11.57 21.14 14.49
N ASP A 287 12.21 20.02 14.18
CA ASP A 287 13.13 19.89 13.04
C ASP A 287 12.34 19.66 11.73
N VAL A 288 11.80 20.75 11.20
CA VAL A 288 10.95 20.75 10.01
C VAL A 288 11.73 20.32 8.77
N ASP A 289 12.99 20.75 8.64
CA ASP A 289 13.79 20.45 7.45
C ASP A 289 14.09 18.97 7.34
N ARG A 290 14.41 18.32 8.44
CA ARG A 290 14.65 16.88 8.50
C ARG A 290 13.42 16.09 8.05
N VAL A 291 12.22 16.49 8.49
CA VAL A 291 10.98 15.83 8.13
C VAL A 291 10.64 16.05 6.64
N ILE A 292 10.75 17.28 6.14
CA ILE A 292 10.52 17.58 4.70
C ILE A 292 11.56 16.87 3.82
N ASP A 293 12.75 16.58 4.36
CA ASP A 293 13.79 15.78 3.70
C ASP A 293 13.53 14.26 3.82
N GLY A 294 12.37 13.83 4.29
CA GLY A 294 11.90 12.45 4.26
C GLY A 294 12.03 11.68 5.58
N ASP A 295 12.34 12.31 6.73
CA ASP A 295 12.31 11.62 8.03
C ASP A 295 10.89 11.57 8.60
N LEU A 296 10.07 10.66 8.06
CA LEU A 296 8.68 10.45 8.47
C LEU A 296 8.50 9.38 9.54
N GLN A 297 9.56 8.62 9.86
CA GLN A 297 9.48 7.47 10.75
C GLN A 297 8.85 7.78 12.13
N PRO A 298 9.13 8.92 12.79
CA PRO A 298 8.50 9.25 14.06
C PRO A 298 6.97 9.34 13.98
N PHE A 299 6.44 9.93 12.88
CA PHE A 299 4.99 10.06 12.67
C PHE A 299 4.34 8.74 12.32
N ILE A 300 4.98 7.93 11.47
CA ILE A 300 4.51 6.60 11.08
C ILE A 300 4.40 5.70 12.31
N SER A 301 5.45 5.62 13.11
CA SER A 301 5.47 4.80 14.33
C SER A 301 4.44 5.27 15.36
N ALA A 302 4.28 6.58 15.57
CA ALA A 302 3.28 7.12 16.48
C ALA A 302 1.85 6.79 16.02
N TYR A 303 1.57 6.90 14.71
CA TYR A 303 0.28 6.55 14.14
C TYR A 303 -0.03 5.06 14.29
N LEU A 304 0.92 4.19 13.99
CA LEU A 304 0.72 2.73 14.10
C LEU A 304 0.46 2.30 15.54
N ARG A 305 1.17 2.88 16.52
CA ARG A 305 0.92 2.64 17.96
C ARG A 305 -0.48 3.08 18.37
N MET A 306 -0.93 4.26 17.92
CA MET A 306 -2.30 4.76 18.16
C MET A 306 -3.35 3.81 17.58
N ARG A 307 -3.21 3.40 16.31
CA ARG A 307 -4.11 2.46 15.62
C ARG A 307 -4.25 1.12 16.35
N ARG A 308 -3.19 0.64 17.00
CA ARG A 308 -3.22 -0.59 17.81
C ARG A 308 -3.97 -0.38 19.12
N GLY A 309 -3.78 0.78 19.78
CA GLY A 309 -4.48 1.12 21.02
C GLY A 309 -5.99 1.27 20.85
N GLU A 310 -6.47 1.72 19.69
CA GLU A 310 -7.90 1.83 19.36
C GLU A 310 -8.56 0.47 19.07
N LYS A 311 -7.78 -0.59 18.79
CA LYS A 311 -8.29 -1.94 18.52
C LYS A 311 -8.38 -2.84 19.76
N GLN A 312 -7.92 -2.37 20.91
CA GLN A 312 -8.06 -3.05 22.20
C GLN A 312 -9.25 -2.48 22.99
#